data_21d58ae8b148b7ea961770f1207495f5
#
_entry.id   21d58ae8b148b7ea961770f1207495f5
#
_cell.length_a   1.000
_cell.length_b   1.000
_cell.length_c   1.000
_cell.angle_alpha   90.00
_cell.angle_beta   90.00
_cell.angle_gamma   90.00
#
_symmetry.space_group_name_H-M   'P 1'
#
loop_
_entity.id
_entity.type
_entity.pdbx_description
1 polymer ?
#
loop_
_entity_poly.entity_id
_entity_poly.type
_entity_poly.pdbx_seq_one_letter_code
_entity_poly.pdbx_strand_id
1 'polypeptide(L)'
;MNARAAKPVGTVTRGTTNPNRLRRMDRWIAATHGAELRRTGDPVAVDLGYGAAPWTAVELLHRLRTVAPRARVVGVEIDPARVAAAEPYERDGLVFRHGGFEVPLPVRPSLIRAANVLRQYDEAEVAAVWARLRGRLAPAGPFSRGGLLVEGTCDEIGRRHVWVALGPEGPRTVTFATRLGSLDRPSDLAERLPKALIHRNVPGEPVHAFLRDFDRAWAAAAPYASYGARQRWIRAVRDLAADWPVTDGPARWRQGEVTVRWEALAPVA
;
A
#
# COMPACT_ATOMS: atom_id res chain seq x y z
N MET A 1 7.78 -31.34 -24.43
CA MET A 1 8.67 -30.18 -24.44
C MET A 1 8.36 -29.36 -23.17
N ASN A 2 9.20 -29.48 -22.11
CA ASN A 2 9.04 -28.66 -20.91
C ASN A 2 9.43 -27.21 -21.26
N ALA A 3 8.46 -26.34 -21.36
CA ALA A 3 8.73 -24.91 -21.44
C ALA A 3 9.52 -24.53 -20.19
N ARG A 4 10.76 -24.11 -20.36
CA ARG A 4 11.62 -23.62 -19.28
C ARG A 4 10.86 -22.46 -18.62
N ALA A 5 10.45 -22.65 -17.36
CA ALA A 5 9.77 -21.60 -16.61
C ALA A 5 10.60 -20.31 -16.68
N ALA A 6 10.00 -19.23 -17.12
CA ALA A 6 10.69 -17.94 -17.23
C ALA A 6 11.24 -17.56 -15.86
N LYS A 7 12.47 -17.03 -15.83
CA LYS A 7 13.10 -16.58 -14.57
C LYS A 7 12.25 -15.47 -13.96
N PRO A 8 11.94 -15.52 -12.65
CA PRO A 8 11.23 -14.46 -11.95
C PRO A 8 11.93 -13.09 -12.10
N VAL A 9 11.12 -12.04 -12.21
CA VAL A 9 11.61 -10.66 -12.37
C VAL A 9 11.62 -9.96 -11.02
N GLY A 10 12.81 -9.53 -10.60
CA GLY A 10 13.02 -8.83 -9.33
C GLY A 10 14.16 -9.42 -8.52
N THR A 11 14.32 -8.95 -7.30
CA THR A 11 15.34 -9.38 -6.34
C THR A 11 14.70 -9.76 -5.00
N VAL A 12 15.36 -10.70 -4.29
CA VAL A 12 14.88 -11.16 -2.98
C VAL A 12 14.87 -10.01 -1.98
N THR A 13 13.74 -9.81 -1.30
CA THR A 13 13.63 -8.79 -0.25
C THR A 13 14.32 -9.24 1.03
N ARG A 14 14.88 -8.28 1.79
CA ARG A 14 15.53 -8.55 3.08
C ARG A 14 14.55 -8.74 4.25
N GLY A 15 13.27 -8.47 4.04
CA GLY A 15 12.29 -8.25 5.09
C GLY A 15 11.94 -9.48 5.92
N THR A 16 12.04 -9.35 7.23
CA THR A 16 11.28 -10.17 8.16
C THR A 16 9.82 -9.81 8.11
N THR A 17 8.93 -10.79 8.15
CA THR A 17 7.50 -10.58 8.13
C THR A 17 6.94 -10.81 9.54
N ASN A 18 6.33 -9.77 10.13
CA ASN A 18 5.67 -9.85 11.42
C ASN A 18 4.14 -9.87 11.27
N PRO A 19 3.41 -10.61 12.10
CA PRO A 19 1.96 -10.55 12.15
C PRO A 19 1.44 -9.12 12.38
N ASN A 20 0.30 -8.80 11.77
CA ASN A 20 -0.36 -7.49 11.85
C ASN A 20 0.42 -6.29 11.27
N ARG A 21 1.58 -6.52 10.67
CA ARG A 21 2.41 -5.46 10.12
C ARG A 21 1.69 -4.62 9.07
N LEU A 22 0.89 -5.24 8.19
CA LEU A 22 0.18 -4.57 7.09
C LEU A 22 -1.28 -4.24 7.42
N ARG A 23 -1.72 -4.46 8.65
CA ARG A 23 -3.10 -4.31 9.09
C ARG A 23 -3.73 -2.95 8.74
N ARG A 24 -2.96 -1.85 8.73
CA ARG A 24 -3.48 -0.52 8.37
C ARG A 24 -3.82 -0.44 6.89
N MET A 25 -2.87 -0.86 6.05
CA MET A 25 -3.06 -0.94 4.61
C MET A 25 -4.24 -1.84 4.25
N ASP A 26 -4.35 -3.02 4.86
CA ASP A 26 -5.46 -3.96 4.62
C ASP A 26 -6.82 -3.40 5.01
N ARG A 27 -6.88 -2.67 6.14
CA ARG A 27 -8.12 -1.99 6.57
C ARG A 27 -8.49 -0.86 5.62
N TRP A 28 -7.51 -0.12 5.15
CA TRP A 28 -7.74 0.92 4.16
C TRP A 28 -8.25 0.33 2.85
N ILE A 29 -7.61 -0.72 2.32
CA ILE A 29 -8.06 -1.44 1.12
C ILE A 29 -9.52 -1.91 1.30
N ALA A 30 -9.83 -2.61 2.37
CA ALA A 30 -11.18 -3.12 2.63
C ALA A 30 -12.23 -1.98 2.73
N ALA A 31 -11.88 -0.87 3.38
CA ALA A 31 -12.80 0.24 3.56
C ALA A 31 -13.03 1.08 2.29
N THR A 32 -11.99 1.25 1.46
CA THR A 32 -12.04 2.15 0.30
C THR A 32 -12.33 1.43 -1.02
N HIS A 33 -11.95 0.15 -1.13
CA HIS A 33 -12.08 -0.66 -2.34
C HIS A 33 -12.93 -1.93 -2.15
N GLY A 34 -13.42 -2.18 -0.95
CA GLY A 34 -14.22 -3.38 -0.66
C GLY A 34 -15.49 -3.50 -1.51
N ALA A 35 -16.16 -2.40 -1.80
CA ALA A 35 -17.34 -2.40 -2.68
C ALA A 35 -16.98 -2.79 -4.12
N GLU A 36 -15.83 -2.34 -4.64
CA GLU A 36 -15.33 -2.71 -5.97
C GLU A 36 -14.98 -4.20 -6.02
N LEU A 37 -14.22 -4.67 -5.03
CA LEU A 37 -13.85 -6.09 -4.92
C LEU A 37 -15.09 -6.99 -4.83
N ARG A 38 -16.12 -6.59 -4.09
CA ARG A 38 -17.38 -7.34 -4.00
C ARG A 38 -18.09 -7.42 -5.35
N ARG A 39 -18.13 -6.32 -6.13
CA ARG A 39 -18.74 -6.29 -7.46
C ARG A 39 -18.06 -7.20 -8.46
N THR A 40 -16.76 -7.42 -8.31
CA THR A 40 -16.00 -8.36 -9.15
C THR A 40 -16.50 -9.80 -8.99
N GLY A 41 -17.19 -10.14 -7.90
CA GLY A 41 -17.70 -11.48 -7.61
C GLY A 41 -16.62 -12.37 -6.99
N ASP A 42 -15.65 -12.83 -7.77
CA ASP A 42 -14.52 -13.67 -7.32
C ASP A 42 -13.19 -12.91 -7.46
N PRO A 43 -12.93 -11.86 -6.66
CA PRO A 43 -11.73 -11.07 -6.81
C PRO A 43 -10.49 -11.86 -6.43
N VAL A 44 -9.46 -11.78 -7.27
CA VAL A 44 -8.14 -12.31 -6.99
C VAL A 44 -7.25 -11.17 -6.54
N ALA A 45 -6.64 -11.33 -5.37
CA ALA A 45 -5.64 -10.42 -4.83
C ALA A 45 -4.26 -11.11 -4.82
N VAL A 46 -3.22 -10.32 -5.03
CA VAL A 46 -1.82 -10.76 -4.93
C VAL A 46 -1.16 -10.06 -3.75
N ASP A 47 -0.50 -10.83 -2.91
CA ASP A 47 0.47 -10.33 -1.94
C ASP A 47 1.88 -10.56 -2.50
N LEU A 48 2.44 -9.52 -3.10
CA LEU A 48 3.70 -9.59 -3.81
C LEU A 48 4.87 -9.35 -2.86
N GLY A 49 5.79 -10.31 -2.81
CA GLY A 49 6.96 -10.25 -1.92
C GLY A 49 6.55 -10.36 -0.45
N TYR A 50 5.74 -11.35 -0.09
CA TYR A 50 5.25 -11.52 1.29
C TYR A 50 6.37 -11.80 2.31
N GLY A 51 7.59 -12.15 1.83
CA GLY A 51 8.79 -12.29 2.66
C GLY A 51 8.95 -13.66 3.29
N ALA A 52 9.64 -13.71 4.45
CA ALA A 52 10.07 -14.95 5.07
C ALA A 52 8.93 -15.79 5.68
N ALA A 53 7.75 -15.22 5.89
CA ALA A 53 6.61 -15.92 6.47
C ALA A 53 5.30 -15.48 5.82
N PRO A 54 4.29 -16.36 5.70
CA PRO A 54 3.06 -16.14 4.93
C PRO A 54 2.03 -15.25 5.63
N TRP A 55 2.35 -14.69 6.78
CA TRP A 55 1.40 -13.98 7.65
C TRP A 55 0.64 -12.87 6.93
N THR A 56 1.33 -12.09 6.11
CA THR A 56 0.69 -10.96 5.41
C THR A 56 -0.34 -11.43 4.39
N ALA A 57 -0.07 -12.52 3.65
CA ALA A 57 -1.03 -13.10 2.72
C ALA A 57 -2.24 -13.72 3.44
N VAL A 58 -1.99 -14.43 4.55
CA VAL A 58 -3.02 -15.00 5.43
C VAL A 58 -3.95 -13.91 5.97
N GLU A 59 -3.38 -12.82 6.48
CA GLU A 59 -4.13 -11.69 7.05
C GLU A 59 -4.89 -10.92 5.96
N LEU A 60 -4.30 -10.77 4.77
CA LEU A 60 -4.98 -10.17 3.64
C LEU A 60 -6.24 -10.95 3.26
N LEU A 61 -6.14 -12.28 3.10
CA LEU A 61 -7.31 -13.11 2.82
C LEU A 61 -8.41 -12.92 3.86
N HIS A 62 -8.05 -13.03 5.15
CA HIS A 62 -9.00 -12.82 6.24
C HIS A 62 -9.68 -11.45 6.13
N ARG A 63 -8.90 -10.39 5.88
CA ARG A 63 -9.42 -9.04 5.76
C ARG A 63 -10.32 -8.85 4.55
N LEU A 64 -9.91 -9.35 3.38
CA LEU A 64 -10.70 -9.20 2.16
C LEU A 64 -12.03 -9.97 2.25
N ARG A 65 -12.06 -11.14 2.87
CA ARG A 65 -13.29 -11.92 3.05
C ARG A 65 -14.33 -11.23 3.94
N THR A 66 -13.95 -10.25 4.75
CA THR A 66 -14.94 -9.44 5.49
C THR A 66 -15.78 -8.53 4.60
N VAL A 67 -15.30 -8.19 3.39
CA VAL A 67 -15.96 -7.28 2.45
C VAL A 67 -16.31 -7.94 1.12
N ALA A 68 -15.57 -8.97 0.73
CA ALA A 68 -15.75 -9.77 -0.50
C ALA A 68 -15.59 -11.26 -0.13
N PRO A 69 -16.66 -11.97 0.29
CA PRO A 69 -16.56 -13.32 0.88
C PRO A 69 -15.88 -14.37 -0.01
N ARG A 70 -15.94 -14.20 -1.33
CA ARG A 70 -15.32 -15.11 -2.30
C ARG A 70 -13.90 -14.68 -2.73
N ALA A 71 -13.32 -13.69 -2.04
CA ALA A 71 -11.96 -13.25 -2.34
C ALA A 71 -10.96 -14.39 -2.20
N ARG A 72 -10.02 -14.43 -3.14
CA ARG A 72 -8.86 -15.34 -3.15
C ARG A 72 -7.58 -14.52 -3.09
N VAL A 73 -6.57 -15.05 -2.41
CA VAL A 73 -5.24 -14.42 -2.30
C VAL A 73 -4.19 -15.38 -2.86
N VAL A 74 -3.29 -14.85 -3.67
CA VAL A 74 -2.08 -15.54 -4.12
C VAL A 74 -0.89 -14.81 -3.52
N GLY A 75 -0.15 -15.47 -2.63
CA GLY A 75 1.16 -15.01 -2.19
C GLY A 75 2.19 -15.28 -3.30
N VAL A 76 2.87 -14.23 -3.76
CA VAL A 76 3.93 -14.36 -4.77
C VAL A 76 5.26 -13.98 -4.12
N GLU A 77 6.24 -14.87 -4.18
CA GLU A 77 7.58 -14.63 -3.64
C GLU A 77 8.64 -15.13 -4.62
N ILE A 78 9.73 -14.40 -4.71
CA ILE A 78 10.82 -14.68 -5.66
C ILE A 78 11.81 -15.73 -5.12
N ASP A 79 11.86 -15.92 -3.82
CA ASP A 79 12.69 -16.94 -3.15
C ASP A 79 11.93 -18.27 -3.09
N PRO A 80 12.36 -19.31 -3.81
CA PRO A 80 11.68 -20.61 -3.83
C PRO A 80 11.65 -21.29 -2.46
N ALA A 81 12.63 -21.06 -1.60
CA ALA A 81 12.64 -21.64 -0.25
C ALA A 81 11.54 -21.04 0.62
N ARG A 82 11.27 -19.73 0.47
CA ARG A 82 10.14 -19.07 1.16
C ARG A 82 8.80 -19.55 0.63
N VAL A 83 8.69 -19.83 -0.67
CA VAL A 83 7.48 -20.41 -1.25
C VAL A 83 7.21 -21.80 -0.66
N ALA A 84 8.21 -22.68 -0.65
CA ALA A 84 8.09 -24.00 -0.06
C ALA A 84 7.72 -23.95 1.44
N ALA A 85 8.31 -23.01 2.19
CA ALA A 85 7.98 -22.80 3.61
C ALA A 85 6.54 -22.29 3.83
N ALA A 86 5.93 -21.67 2.82
CA ALA A 86 4.56 -21.17 2.89
C ALA A 86 3.50 -22.21 2.47
N GLU A 87 3.86 -23.25 1.70
CA GLU A 87 2.93 -24.29 1.24
C GLU A 87 2.05 -24.91 2.34
N PRO A 88 2.55 -25.22 3.57
CA PRO A 88 1.70 -25.76 4.63
C PRO A 88 0.56 -24.83 5.08
N TYR A 89 0.60 -23.57 4.70
CA TYR A 89 -0.45 -22.57 5.00
C TYR A 89 -1.46 -22.41 3.87
N GLU A 90 -1.32 -23.15 2.77
CA GLU A 90 -2.31 -23.15 1.68
C GLU A 90 -3.66 -23.71 2.18
N ARG A 91 -4.72 -23.09 1.71
CA ARG A 91 -6.10 -23.45 2.05
C ARG A 91 -7.07 -22.85 1.05
N ASP A 92 -8.37 -23.12 1.24
CA ASP A 92 -9.38 -22.51 0.38
C ASP A 92 -9.20 -21.00 0.26
N GLY A 93 -8.99 -20.55 -0.98
CA GLY A 93 -8.78 -19.16 -1.33
C GLY A 93 -7.37 -18.60 -1.03
N LEU A 94 -6.42 -19.40 -0.56
CA LEU A 94 -5.02 -18.99 -0.35
C LEU A 94 -4.07 -20.00 -0.97
N VAL A 95 -3.23 -19.52 -1.88
CA VAL A 95 -2.15 -20.32 -2.48
C VAL A 95 -0.87 -19.49 -2.59
N PHE A 96 0.27 -20.16 -2.70
CA PHE A 96 1.58 -19.51 -2.85
C PHE A 96 2.20 -19.88 -4.18
N ARG A 97 2.90 -18.94 -4.81
CA ARG A 97 3.52 -19.12 -6.13
C ARG A 97 4.90 -18.48 -6.17
N HIS A 98 5.82 -19.21 -6.81
CA HIS A 98 7.13 -18.68 -7.14
C HIS A 98 7.01 -17.69 -8.29
N GLY A 99 7.50 -16.47 -8.11
CA GLY A 99 7.44 -15.40 -9.10
C GLY A 99 7.87 -14.04 -8.54
N GLY A 100 7.85 -13.04 -9.40
CA GLY A 100 8.22 -11.67 -9.11
C GLY A 100 7.25 -10.67 -9.74
N PHE A 101 7.79 -9.58 -10.30
CA PHE A 101 6.98 -8.50 -10.91
C PHE A 101 6.21 -8.93 -12.16
N GLU A 102 6.50 -10.07 -12.74
CA GLU A 102 5.68 -10.66 -13.82
C GLU A 102 4.32 -11.17 -13.34
N VAL A 103 4.15 -11.36 -12.02
CA VAL A 103 2.91 -11.86 -11.41
C VAL A 103 2.37 -13.05 -12.19
N PRO A 104 2.94 -14.28 -12.03
CA PRO A 104 2.70 -15.42 -12.91
C PRO A 104 1.33 -16.06 -12.66
N LEU A 105 0.27 -15.33 -12.92
CA LEU A 105 -1.12 -15.77 -12.76
C LEU A 105 -1.82 -15.85 -14.12
N PRO A 106 -2.69 -16.86 -14.35
CA PRO A 106 -3.49 -16.96 -15.56
C PRO A 106 -4.60 -15.90 -15.65
N VAL A 107 -4.94 -15.29 -14.52
CA VAL A 107 -5.98 -14.25 -14.42
C VAL A 107 -5.37 -12.90 -14.10
N ARG A 108 -6.07 -11.84 -14.46
CA ARG A 108 -5.69 -10.47 -14.08
C ARG A 108 -6.22 -10.17 -12.68
N PRO A 109 -5.37 -9.90 -11.68
CA PRO A 109 -5.82 -9.64 -10.32
C PRO A 109 -6.58 -8.32 -10.20
N SER A 110 -7.56 -8.32 -9.30
CA SER A 110 -8.31 -7.12 -8.89
C SER A 110 -7.51 -6.26 -7.91
N LEU A 111 -6.52 -6.85 -7.26
CA LEU A 111 -5.65 -6.19 -6.29
C LEU A 111 -4.23 -6.77 -6.38
N ILE A 112 -3.23 -5.90 -6.39
CA ILE A 112 -1.84 -6.25 -6.09
C ILE A 112 -1.41 -5.40 -4.91
N ARG A 113 -0.92 -6.02 -3.83
CA ARG A 113 -0.29 -5.35 -2.70
C ARG A 113 1.21 -5.64 -2.73
N ALA A 114 2.03 -4.60 -2.78
CA ALA A 114 3.49 -4.66 -2.79
C ALA A 114 4.05 -3.79 -1.65
N ALA A 115 4.17 -4.37 -0.45
CA ALA A 115 4.60 -3.64 0.73
C ALA A 115 6.08 -3.89 1.06
N ASN A 116 6.86 -2.82 1.19
CA ASN A 116 8.32 -2.83 1.42
C ASN A 116 9.15 -3.51 0.31
N VAL A 117 8.56 -3.79 -0.84
CA VAL A 117 9.24 -4.50 -1.95
C VAL A 117 10.21 -3.56 -2.66
N LEU A 118 9.76 -2.35 -3.02
CA LEU A 118 10.57 -1.41 -3.81
C LEU A 118 11.62 -0.65 -2.99
N ARG A 119 11.67 -0.79 -1.67
CA ARG A 119 12.67 -0.08 -0.85
C ARG A 119 14.11 -0.34 -1.24
N GLN A 120 14.40 -1.51 -1.77
CA GLN A 120 15.77 -1.93 -2.14
C GLN A 120 16.14 -1.63 -3.60
N TYR A 121 15.18 -1.13 -4.39
CA TYR A 121 15.41 -0.78 -5.80
C TYR A 121 15.84 0.68 -5.93
N ASP A 122 16.39 1.04 -7.06
CA ASP A 122 16.68 2.44 -7.36
C ASP A 122 15.42 3.21 -7.73
N GLU A 123 15.40 4.52 -7.46
CA GLU A 123 14.25 5.37 -7.78
C GLU A 123 13.91 5.31 -9.29
N ALA A 124 14.94 5.28 -10.14
CA ALA A 124 14.79 5.20 -11.58
C ALA A 124 14.05 3.93 -12.06
N GLU A 125 14.06 2.84 -11.27
CA GLU A 125 13.41 1.58 -11.61
C GLU A 125 11.91 1.58 -11.28
N VAL A 126 11.48 2.47 -10.37
CA VAL A 126 10.10 2.46 -9.84
C VAL A 126 9.06 2.60 -10.93
N ALA A 127 9.24 3.53 -11.86
CA ALA A 127 8.29 3.77 -12.94
C ALA A 127 8.09 2.53 -13.82
N ALA A 128 9.18 1.83 -14.16
CA ALA A 128 9.13 0.61 -14.97
C ALA A 128 8.47 -0.55 -14.21
N VAL A 129 8.74 -0.71 -12.91
CA VAL A 129 8.10 -1.71 -12.07
C VAL A 129 6.60 -1.42 -11.92
N TRP A 130 6.23 -0.18 -11.64
CA TRP A 130 4.82 0.23 -11.59
C TRP A 130 4.09 -0.04 -12.90
N ALA A 131 4.69 0.31 -14.05
CA ALA A 131 4.10 0.05 -15.37
C ALA A 131 3.86 -1.46 -15.59
N ARG A 132 4.85 -2.30 -15.23
CA ARG A 132 4.75 -3.76 -15.33
C ARG A 132 3.63 -4.31 -14.46
N LEU A 133 3.56 -3.93 -13.19
CA LEU A 133 2.54 -4.41 -12.25
C LEU A 133 1.14 -3.93 -12.63
N ARG A 134 1.00 -2.67 -13.06
CA ARG A 134 -0.27 -2.12 -13.56
C ARG A 134 -0.76 -2.86 -14.80
N GLY A 135 0.16 -3.23 -15.71
CA GLY A 135 -0.17 -4.03 -16.88
C GLY A 135 -0.73 -5.42 -16.56
N ARG A 136 -0.53 -5.90 -15.32
CA ARG A 136 -1.12 -7.16 -14.84
C ARG A 136 -2.50 -7.00 -14.23
N LEU A 137 -2.90 -5.80 -13.81
CA LEU A 137 -4.19 -5.54 -13.18
C LEU A 137 -5.37 -5.86 -14.12
N ALA A 138 -6.51 -6.20 -13.52
CA ALA A 138 -7.78 -6.24 -14.23
C ALA A 138 -8.04 -4.87 -14.89
N PRO A 139 -8.46 -4.82 -16.17
CA PRO A 139 -8.69 -3.55 -16.86
C PRO A 139 -9.88 -2.80 -16.26
N ALA A 140 -9.90 -1.50 -16.47
CA ALA A 140 -11.10 -0.70 -16.22
C ALA A 140 -12.20 -1.08 -17.22
N GLY A 141 -13.44 -0.92 -16.83
CA GLY A 141 -14.61 -1.18 -17.64
C GLY A 141 -15.73 -0.18 -17.35
N PRO A 142 -16.87 -0.27 -18.05
CA PRO A 142 -17.96 0.70 -17.89
C PRO A 142 -18.47 0.87 -16.46
N PHE A 143 -18.36 -0.18 -15.64
CA PHE A 143 -18.84 -0.20 -14.25
C PHE A 143 -17.73 -0.54 -13.25
N SER A 144 -16.45 -0.54 -13.68
CA SER A 144 -15.30 -0.88 -12.85
C SER A 144 -14.15 0.09 -13.10
N ARG A 145 -13.51 0.53 -12.01
CA ARG A 145 -12.29 1.32 -12.07
C ARG A 145 -11.05 0.51 -12.43
N GLY A 146 -11.23 -0.79 -12.71
CA GLY A 146 -10.13 -1.73 -12.89
C GLY A 146 -9.47 -2.15 -11.57
N GLY A 147 -8.43 -2.96 -11.68
CA GLY A 147 -7.66 -3.42 -10.54
C GLY A 147 -6.88 -2.30 -9.84
N LEU A 148 -6.47 -2.59 -8.62
CA LEU A 148 -5.72 -1.68 -7.76
C LEU A 148 -4.33 -2.26 -7.48
N LEU A 149 -3.29 -1.48 -7.65
CA LEU A 149 -1.97 -1.70 -7.08
C LEU A 149 -1.80 -0.79 -5.86
N VAL A 150 -1.46 -1.37 -4.72
CA VAL A 150 -1.07 -0.64 -3.50
C VAL A 150 0.40 -0.92 -3.24
N GLU A 151 1.25 0.05 -3.52
CA GLU A 151 2.70 -0.04 -3.30
C GLU A 151 3.10 0.93 -2.20
N GLY A 152 3.91 0.48 -1.24
CA GLY A 152 4.34 1.36 -0.18
C GLY A 152 5.24 0.72 0.85
N THR A 153 5.48 1.45 1.91
CA THR A 153 6.37 1.03 2.98
C THR A 153 5.71 1.16 4.35
N CYS A 154 6.16 0.34 5.28
CA CYS A 154 5.79 0.42 6.67
C CYS A 154 6.98 0.13 7.58
N ASP A 155 6.86 0.48 8.85
CA ASP A 155 7.80 0.03 9.87
C ASP A 155 7.59 -1.45 10.23
N GLU A 156 8.45 -1.99 11.07
CA GLU A 156 8.48 -3.43 11.39
C GLU A 156 7.22 -3.94 12.08
N ILE A 157 6.53 -3.07 12.80
CA ILE A 157 5.35 -3.41 13.61
C ILE A 157 4.07 -2.72 13.14
N GLY A 158 4.10 -2.07 11.97
CA GLY A 158 2.92 -1.48 11.34
C GLY A 158 2.33 -0.26 12.04
N ARG A 159 3.15 0.57 12.68
CA ARG A 159 2.71 1.82 13.31
C ARG A 159 2.69 2.98 12.33
N ARG A 160 3.66 3.04 11.41
CA ARG A 160 3.83 4.09 10.41
C ARG A 160 3.82 3.48 9.02
N HIS A 161 3.00 4.01 8.14
CA HIS A 161 2.87 3.54 6.77
C HIS A 161 2.73 4.73 5.82
N VAL A 162 3.30 4.61 4.63
CA VAL A 162 2.96 5.46 3.48
C VAL A 162 2.84 4.57 2.26
N TRP A 163 1.79 4.73 1.47
CA TRP A 163 1.59 3.97 0.23
C TRP A 163 0.98 4.82 -0.87
N VAL A 164 1.29 4.43 -2.10
CA VAL A 164 0.66 4.94 -3.31
C VAL A 164 -0.38 3.94 -3.78
N ALA A 165 -1.55 4.42 -4.14
CA ALA A 165 -2.59 3.66 -4.80
C ALA A 165 -2.57 3.97 -6.29
N LEU A 166 -2.39 2.92 -7.12
CA LEU A 166 -2.31 3.04 -8.57
C LEU A 166 -3.42 2.22 -9.22
N GLY A 167 -4.06 2.83 -10.21
CA GLY A 167 -4.96 2.11 -11.12
C GLY A 167 -4.26 1.66 -12.39
N PRO A 168 -4.99 1.04 -13.34
CA PRO A 168 -4.45 0.71 -14.65
C PRO A 168 -3.85 1.92 -15.39
N GLU A 169 -4.41 3.11 -15.20
CA GLU A 169 -3.99 4.36 -15.86
C GLU A 169 -2.77 5.03 -15.21
N GLY A 170 -2.52 4.80 -13.91
CA GLY A 170 -1.42 5.44 -13.22
C GLY A 170 -1.63 5.58 -11.71
N PRO A 171 -0.70 6.26 -11.03
CA PRO A 171 -0.85 6.61 -9.64
C PRO A 171 -2.00 7.60 -9.44
N ARG A 172 -2.77 7.40 -8.36
CA ARG A 172 -3.99 8.16 -8.06
C ARG A 172 -3.85 8.96 -6.76
N THR A 173 -3.35 8.31 -5.72
CA THR A 173 -3.29 8.91 -4.38
C THR A 173 -2.09 8.41 -3.59
N VAL A 174 -1.68 9.22 -2.62
CA VAL A 174 -0.73 8.83 -1.56
C VAL A 174 -1.48 8.86 -0.23
N THR A 175 -1.37 7.82 0.55
CA THR A 175 -1.94 7.75 1.90
C THR A 175 -0.83 7.69 2.94
N PHE A 176 -0.89 8.59 3.90
CA PHE A 176 -0.08 8.60 5.11
C PHE A 176 -0.91 8.02 6.24
N ALA A 177 -0.39 7.04 6.96
CA ALA A 177 -1.12 6.36 8.02
C ALA A 177 -0.24 6.10 9.22
N THR A 178 -0.76 6.40 10.42
CA THR A 178 -0.02 6.24 11.66
C THR A 178 -0.89 5.69 12.79
N ARG A 179 -0.25 5.04 13.77
CA ARG A 179 -0.85 4.85 15.08
C ARG A 179 -0.81 6.18 15.84
N LEU A 180 -1.97 6.78 16.00
CA LEU A 180 -2.09 8.00 16.79
C LEU A 180 -1.50 7.79 18.21
N GLY A 181 -0.69 8.65 18.71
CA GLY A 181 0.04 8.48 19.98
C GLY A 181 1.43 7.83 19.87
N SER A 182 1.86 7.46 18.65
CA SER A 182 3.26 7.09 18.37
C SER A 182 3.94 8.05 17.39
N LEU A 183 3.35 9.22 17.17
CA LEU A 183 3.80 10.25 16.26
C LEU A 183 4.11 11.51 17.05
N ASP A 184 5.31 12.00 16.96
CA ASP A 184 5.68 13.30 17.55
C ASP A 184 5.21 14.41 16.60
N ARG A 185 5.45 14.23 15.31
CA ARG A 185 5.02 15.15 14.25
C ARG A 185 4.75 14.37 12.93
N PRO A 186 3.90 14.88 12.03
CA PRO A 186 3.59 14.24 10.76
C PRO A 186 4.80 13.92 9.89
N SER A 187 5.82 14.77 9.87
CA SER A 187 7.05 14.52 9.09
C SER A 187 7.86 13.29 9.53
N ASP A 188 7.58 12.71 10.70
CA ASP A 188 8.13 11.40 11.08
C ASP A 188 7.72 10.28 10.10
N LEU A 189 6.64 10.48 9.33
CA LEU A 189 6.22 9.56 8.28
C LEU A 189 7.14 9.58 7.06
N ALA A 190 8.04 10.58 6.93
CA ALA A 190 9.02 10.66 5.85
C ALA A 190 9.92 9.41 5.77
N GLU A 191 10.23 8.80 6.91
CA GLU A 191 11.01 7.55 6.95
C GLU A 191 10.35 6.39 6.20
N ARG A 192 9.05 6.48 5.97
CA ARG A 192 8.21 5.44 5.34
C ARG A 192 7.69 5.86 3.98
N LEU A 193 8.17 6.95 3.43
CA LEU A 193 7.86 7.31 2.05
C LEU A 193 8.24 6.17 1.09
N PRO A 194 7.38 5.84 0.12
CA PRO A 194 7.71 4.92 -0.96
C PRO A 194 8.94 5.37 -1.73
N LYS A 195 9.58 4.46 -2.45
CA LYS A 195 10.82 4.73 -3.17
C LYS A 195 10.69 5.89 -4.16
N ALA A 196 9.53 6.06 -4.77
CA ALA A 196 9.22 7.18 -5.66
C ALA A 196 9.29 8.57 -4.99
N LEU A 197 9.24 8.65 -3.65
CA LEU A 197 9.10 9.91 -2.92
C LEU A 197 10.20 10.14 -1.87
N ILE A 198 10.87 9.08 -1.40
CA ILE A 198 11.76 9.20 -0.23
C ILE A 198 12.97 10.11 -0.49
N HIS A 199 13.54 10.05 -1.69
CA HIS A 199 14.67 10.90 -2.08
C HIS A 199 14.21 12.30 -2.55
N ARG A 200 12.90 12.46 -2.75
CA ARG A 200 12.26 13.73 -3.11
C ARG A 200 11.82 14.55 -1.88
N ASN A 201 12.07 14.08 -0.67
CA ASN A 201 11.78 14.86 0.53
C ASN A 201 12.90 15.90 0.81
N VAL A 202 13.08 16.81 -0.13
CA VAL A 202 14.06 17.90 -0.10
C VAL A 202 13.40 19.22 -0.46
N PRO A 203 13.94 20.39 -0.02
CA PRO A 203 13.38 21.69 -0.37
C PRO A 203 13.20 21.85 -1.89
N GLY A 204 12.04 22.37 -2.29
CA GLY A 204 11.63 22.52 -3.68
C GLY A 204 10.70 21.41 -4.18
N GLU A 205 10.68 20.25 -3.55
CA GLU A 205 9.81 19.14 -3.95
C GLU A 205 8.43 19.20 -3.25
N PRO A 206 7.34 18.79 -3.94
CA PRO A 206 5.99 18.86 -3.40
C PRO A 206 5.78 18.04 -2.13
N VAL A 207 6.34 16.82 -2.04
CA VAL A 207 6.21 15.98 -0.84
C VAL A 207 6.86 16.61 0.38
N HIS A 208 7.96 17.34 0.20
CA HIS A 208 8.61 18.10 1.28
C HIS A 208 7.72 19.26 1.74
N ALA A 209 7.16 20.02 0.79
CA ALA A 209 6.24 21.10 1.10
C ALA A 209 5.00 20.58 1.87
N PHE A 210 4.42 19.46 1.43
CA PHE A 210 3.30 18.80 2.10
C PHE A 210 3.63 18.44 3.56
N LEU A 211 4.74 17.76 3.79
CA LEU A 211 5.13 17.35 5.15
C LEU A 211 5.41 18.55 6.06
N ARG A 212 6.05 19.60 5.56
CA ARG A 212 6.28 20.86 6.26
C ARG A 212 4.95 21.53 6.64
N ASP A 213 4.00 21.59 5.71
CA ASP A 213 2.69 22.22 5.96
C ASP A 213 1.85 21.38 6.91
N PHE A 214 2.00 20.07 6.86
CA PHE A 214 1.34 19.17 7.80
C PHE A 214 1.91 19.35 9.22
N ASP A 215 3.24 19.50 9.37
CA ASP A 215 3.87 19.80 10.65
C ASP A 215 3.37 21.15 11.22
N ARG A 216 3.18 22.15 10.36
CA ARG A 216 2.62 23.46 10.74
C ARG A 216 1.18 23.31 11.23
N ALA A 217 0.34 22.59 10.50
CA ALA A 217 -1.04 22.31 10.90
C ALA A 217 -1.10 21.50 12.21
N TRP A 218 -0.18 20.56 12.40
CA TRP A 218 -0.05 19.79 13.63
C TRP A 218 0.37 20.64 14.83
N ALA A 219 1.29 21.57 14.64
CA ALA A 219 1.70 22.52 15.67
C ALA A 219 0.54 23.46 16.05
N ALA A 220 -0.17 24.01 15.07
CA ALA A 220 -1.36 24.84 15.30
C ALA A 220 -2.49 24.08 16.02
N ALA A 221 -2.59 22.77 15.79
CA ALA A 221 -3.56 21.90 16.47
C ALA A 221 -3.11 21.46 17.90
N ALA A 222 -1.99 21.96 18.43
CA ALA A 222 -1.49 21.60 19.78
C ALA A 222 -2.53 21.75 20.91
N PRO A 223 -3.39 22.80 20.96
CA PRO A 223 -4.42 22.93 22.00
C PRO A 223 -5.40 21.74 22.05
N TYR A 224 -5.62 21.05 20.93
CA TYR A 224 -6.49 19.88 20.86
C TYR A 224 -5.88 18.62 21.47
N ALA A 225 -4.60 18.63 21.84
CA ALA A 225 -3.93 17.50 22.49
C ALA A 225 -4.58 17.13 23.83
N SER A 226 -5.18 18.10 24.55
CA SER A 226 -5.95 17.88 25.78
C SER A 226 -7.16 16.96 25.57
N TYR A 227 -7.70 16.91 24.36
CA TYR A 227 -8.79 15.99 23.97
C TYR A 227 -8.28 14.67 23.37
N GLY A 228 -6.97 14.44 23.40
CA GLY A 228 -6.28 13.26 22.90
C GLY A 228 -5.74 13.39 21.48
N ALA A 229 -4.75 12.53 21.17
CA ALA A 229 -4.02 12.54 19.90
C ALA A 229 -4.93 12.46 18.65
N ARG A 230 -6.08 11.78 18.78
CA ARG A 230 -7.05 11.67 17.68
C ARG A 230 -7.68 13.01 17.33
N GLN A 231 -8.05 13.81 18.31
CA GLN A 231 -8.67 15.12 18.06
C GLN A 231 -7.66 16.09 17.46
N ARG A 232 -6.42 16.08 17.98
CA ARG A 232 -5.33 16.86 17.42
C ARG A 232 -5.07 16.48 15.95
N TRP A 233 -5.02 15.18 15.62
CA TRP A 233 -4.84 14.70 14.24
C TRP A 233 -5.97 15.16 13.32
N ILE A 234 -7.24 14.96 13.74
CA ILE A 234 -8.41 15.35 12.94
C ILE A 234 -8.39 16.87 12.67
N ARG A 235 -8.01 17.68 13.67
CA ARG A 235 -7.90 19.13 13.50
C ARG A 235 -6.79 19.48 12.52
N ALA A 236 -5.60 18.92 12.69
CA ALA A 236 -4.47 19.16 11.79
C ALA A 236 -4.79 18.76 10.33
N VAL A 237 -5.40 17.59 10.12
CA VAL A 237 -5.79 17.16 8.76
C VAL A 237 -6.87 18.05 8.16
N ARG A 238 -7.82 18.54 8.97
CA ARG A 238 -8.85 19.50 8.49
C ARG A 238 -8.23 20.81 8.04
N ASP A 239 -7.26 21.32 8.78
CA ASP A 239 -6.56 22.56 8.40
C ASP A 239 -5.70 22.33 7.15
N LEU A 240 -4.99 21.20 7.08
CA LEU A 240 -4.20 20.81 5.90
C LEU A 240 -5.07 20.67 4.63
N ALA A 241 -6.28 20.16 4.77
CA ALA A 241 -7.22 19.97 3.65
C ALA A 241 -7.75 21.29 3.04
N ALA A 242 -7.49 22.44 3.65
CA ALA A 242 -7.80 23.75 3.06
C ALA A 242 -6.84 24.07 1.89
N ASP A 243 -5.58 23.64 2.00
CA ASP A 243 -4.52 23.98 1.03
C ASP A 243 -4.12 22.80 0.14
N TRP A 244 -4.39 21.56 0.60
CA TRP A 244 -3.98 20.35 -0.09
C TRP A 244 -5.18 19.51 -0.53
N PRO A 245 -5.12 18.84 -1.72
CA PRO A 245 -6.23 18.04 -2.25
C PRO A 245 -6.38 16.70 -1.51
N VAL A 246 -6.79 16.80 -0.23
CA VAL A 246 -7.13 15.64 0.59
C VAL A 246 -8.42 15.02 0.05
N THR A 247 -8.42 13.71 -0.19
CA THR A 247 -9.50 12.98 -0.87
C THR A 247 -10.37 12.16 0.07
N ASP A 248 -9.94 11.95 1.31
CA ASP A 248 -10.69 11.24 2.34
C ASP A 248 -11.32 12.20 3.36
N GLY A 249 -12.07 11.65 4.29
CA GLY A 249 -12.79 12.43 5.28
C GLY A 249 -12.63 11.91 6.71
N PRO A 250 -13.40 12.48 7.66
CA PRO A 250 -13.27 12.21 9.09
C PRO A 250 -13.32 10.74 9.48
N ALA A 251 -13.99 9.87 8.71
CA ALA A 251 -14.03 8.43 8.96
C ALA A 251 -12.63 7.80 8.87
N ARG A 252 -11.82 8.24 7.88
CA ARG A 252 -10.43 7.77 7.72
C ARG A 252 -9.48 8.51 8.65
N TRP A 253 -9.66 9.81 8.83
CA TRP A 253 -8.85 10.60 9.74
C TRP A 253 -8.87 10.06 11.18
N ARG A 254 -10.04 9.56 11.66
CA ARG A 254 -10.15 8.89 12.97
C ARG A 254 -9.28 7.63 13.10
N GLN A 255 -8.88 7.04 11.98
CA GLN A 255 -7.97 5.88 11.95
C GLN A 255 -6.49 6.27 11.91
N GLY A 256 -6.19 7.59 11.91
CA GLY A 256 -4.83 8.11 11.75
C GLY A 256 -4.35 8.06 10.30
N GLU A 257 -5.25 8.26 9.35
CA GLU A 257 -4.97 8.25 7.92
C GLU A 257 -5.28 9.62 7.31
N VAL A 258 -4.54 9.98 6.28
CA VAL A 258 -4.82 11.09 5.37
C VAL A 258 -4.38 10.69 3.98
N THR A 259 -5.27 10.88 3.01
CA THR A 259 -5.05 10.52 1.61
C THR A 259 -5.09 11.78 0.74
N VAL A 260 -4.03 11.97 -0.06
CA VAL A 260 -3.84 13.15 -0.93
C VAL A 260 -3.74 12.69 -2.38
N ARG A 261 -4.20 13.50 -3.33
CA ARG A 261 -4.02 13.22 -4.76
C ARG A 261 -2.55 13.10 -5.11
N TRP A 262 -2.22 12.11 -5.95
CA TRP A 262 -0.84 11.88 -6.40
C TRP A 262 -0.24 13.12 -7.07
N GLU A 263 -1.00 13.79 -7.94
CA GLU A 263 -0.52 14.93 -8.74
C GLU A 263 0.01 16.09 -7.87
N ALA A 264 -0.50 16.20 -6.64
CA ALA A 264 -0.05 17.23 -5.70
C ALA A 264 1.27 16.88 -4.98
N LEU A 265 1.70 15.61 -5.04
CA LEU A 265 2.91 15.12 -4.36
C LEU A 265 3.93 14.53 -5.34
N ALA A 266 3.57 14.42 -6.62
CA ALA A 266 4.43 13.87 -7.65
C ALA A 266 5.74 14.66 -7.73
N PRO A 267 6.89 13.98 -7.89
CA PRO A 267 8.17 14.64 -8.07
C PRO A 267 8.14 15.67 -9.21
N VAL A 268 8.83 16.80 -8.99
CA VAL A 268 9.09 17.76 -10.08
C VAL A 268 10.05 17.10 -11.05
N ALA A 269 9.75 17.20 -12.36
CA ALA A 269 10.55 16.60 -13.44
C ALA A 269 11.93 17.26 -13.59
#